data_266d9580c57b41ce5d3e8948746ca430
#
_entry.id   266d9580c57b41ce5d3e8948746ca430
#
_cell.length_a   1.000
_cell.length_b   1.000
_cell.length_c   1.000
_cell.angle_alpha   90.00
_cell.angle_beta   90.00
_cell.angle_gamma   90.00
#
_symmetry.space_group_name_H-M   'P 1'
#
loop_
_entity.id
_entity.type
_entity.pdbx_description
1 polymer ?
#
loop_
_entity_poly.entity_id
_entity_poly.type
_entity_poly.pdbx_seq_one_letter_code
_entity_poly.pdbx_strand_id
1 'polypeptide(L)'
;MATSLKHNLTSAYFNAANKLYPKKARRRIVAYVESYDDVAFWRTLLAEFETDEYYFQVMLPSATSLAKGKKMVLMNTLNTTELGKSLIACVDSDYDFLLQGKTSVSHKINSSPYIFQTYAYAIENFHCYAESLHEVCVQATLNDRMLIDFPAFLKRYSQIVYPLFLWNVWFYRQRDTYTFPMYDFNACTRLQEVNVRSEEHTSELQ
;
A
#
# COMPACT_ATOMS: atom_id res chain seq x y z
N MET A 1 33.85 17.94 6.83
CA MET A 1 32.52 18.25 6.23
C MET A 1 31.45 17.76 7.19
N ALA A 2 30.55 18.62 7.64
CA ALA A 2 29.46 18.21 8.51
C ALA A 2 28.45 17.39 7.69
N THR A 3 28.32 16.12 7.96
CA THR A 3 27.28 15.26 7.41
C THR A 3 25.92 15.77 7.87
N SER A 4 24.99 15.98 6.93
CA SER A 4 23.63 16.41 7.24
C SER A 4 22.99 15.43 8.24
N LEU A 5 22.28 15.94 9.24
CA LEU A 5 21.55 15.14 10.25
C LEU A 5 20.64 14.07 9.60
N LYS A 6 20.16 14.35 8.38
CA LYS A 6 19.31 13.45 7.59
C LYS A 6 19.94 12.09 7.28
N HIS A 7 21.25 12.03 7.09
CA HIS A 7 21.97 10.79 6.78
C HIS A 7 22.28 9.94 8.03
N ASN A 8 21.95 10.46 9.21
CA ASN A 8 22.23 9.78 10.48
C ASN A 8 20.97 9.18 11.15
N LEU A 9 19.80 9.29 10.53
CA LEU A 9 18.54 8.71 11.06
C LEU A 9 18.45 7.23 10.74
N THR A 10 19.30 6.45 11.36
CA THR A 10 19.41 4.98 11.20
C THR A 10 18.71 4.24 12.35
N SER A 11 18.50 2.93 12.21
CA SER A 11 18.01 2.08 13.31
C SER A 11 18.92 2.16 14.54
N ALA A 12 20.24 2.27 14.35
CA ALA A 12 21.20 2.45 15.43
C ALA A 12 20.99 3.77 16.19
N TYR A 13 20.70 4.86 15.46
CA TYR A 13 20.36 6.15 16.07
C TYR A 13 19.11 6.04 16.94
N PHE A 14 18.01 5.49 16.41
CA PHE A 14 16.77 5.33 17.16
C PHE A 14 16.92 4.38 18.34
N ASN A 15 17.72 3.34 18.21
CA ASN A 15 18.05 2.45 19.32
C ASN A 15 18.84 3.15 20.42
N ALA A 16 19.82 4.00 20.05
CA ALA A 16 20.55 4.82 21.02
C ALA A 16 19.63 5.83 21.71
N ALA A 17 18.76 6.51 20.96
CA ALA A 17 17.76 7.42 21.52
C ALA A 17 16.83 6.70 22.52
N ASN A 18 16.36 5.50 22.21
CA ASN A 18 15.51 4.71 23.10
C ASN A 18 16.22 4.36 24.45
N LYS A 19 17.55 4.23 24.45
CA LYS A 19 18.33 3.97 25.69
C LYS A 19 18.39 5.18 26.63
N LEU A 20 18.11 6.38 26.11
CA LEU A 20 18.07 7.60 26.92
C LEU A 20 16.74 7.77 27.68
N TYR A 21 15.70 7.01 27.32
CA TYR A 21 14.43 7.02 28.04
C TYR A 21 14.53 6.14 29.32
N PRO A 22 13.69 6.45 30.34
CA PRO A 22 13.59 5.62 31.52
C PRO A 22 13.33 4.15 31.17
N LYS A 23 13.88 3.20 31.95
CA LYS A 23 13.72 1.76 31.70
C LYS A 23 12.26 1.28 31.61
N LYS A 24 11.33 2.02 32.22
CA LYS A 24 9.88 1.77 32.17
C LYS A 24 9.17 2.39 30.98
N ALA A 25 9.85 3.24 30.18
CA ALA A 25 9.25 3.85 29.02
C ALA A 25 9.23 2.84 27.84
N ARG A 26 8.11 2.83 27.12
CA ARG A 26 7.99 2.02 25.89
C ARG A 26 9.04 2.47 24.86
N ARG A 27 9.65 1.52 24.19
CA ARG A 27 10.63 1.77 23.12
C ARG A 27 9.89 2.19 21.86
N ARG A 28 10.42 3.19 21.18
CA ARG A 28 9.89 3.65 19.91
C ARG A 28 10.50 2.87 18.75
N ILE A 29 9.65 2.33 17.88
CA ILE A 29 10.02 1.82 16.55
C ILE A 29 9.50 2.81 15.52
N VAL A 30 10.38 3.39 14.71
CA VAL A 30 10.00 4.30 13.63
C VAL A 30 9.64 3.47 12.41
N ALA A 31 8.47 3.73 11.83
CA ALA A 31 7.99 3.14 10.59
C ALA A 31 7.90 4.22 9.51
N TYR A 32 8.77 4.17 8.51
CA TYR A 32 8.69 5.06 7.37
C TYR A 32 7.71 4.54 6.33
N VAL A 33 6.88 5.43 5.81
CA VAL A 33 5.90 5.17 4.75
C VAL A 33 6.17 6.05 3.53
N GLU A 34 5.54 5.72 2.39
CA GLU A 34 5.78 6.38 1.11
C GLU A 34 5.06 7.72 0.98
N SER A 35 3.85 7.82 1.54
CA SER A 35 2.97 8.99 1.41
C SER A 35 2.19 9.31 2.67
N TYR A 36 1.54 10.47 2.69
CA TYR A 36 0.64 10.85 3.79
C TYR A 36 -0.58 9.93 3.88
N ASP A 37 -1.07 9.45 2.75
CA ASP A 37 -2.24 8.57 2.68
C ASP A 37 -1.97 7.22 3.35
N ASP A 38 -0.72 6.75 3.28
CA ASP A 38 -0.28 5.49 3.90
C ASP A 38 -0.20 5.57 5.43
N VAL A 39 -0.04 6.77 6.00
CA VAL A 39 0.15 6.94 7.45
C VAL A 39 -1.00 6.37 8.25
N ALA A 40 -2.24 6.65 7.86
CA ALA A 40 -3.41 6.18 8.59
C ALA A 40 -3.54 4.65 8.53
N PHE A 41 -3.35 4.06 7.35
CA PHE A 41 -3.40 2.62 7.12
C PHE A 41 -2.36 1.87 7.97
N TRP A 42 -1.07 2.23 7.81
CA TRP A 42 0.01 1.56 8.53
C TRP A 42 -0.03 1.81 10.04
N ARG A 43 -0.47 2.99 10.48
CA ARG A 43 -0.66 3.27 11.90
C ARG A 43 -1.71 2.36 12.52
N THR A 44 -2.86 2.18 11.85
CA THR A 44 -3.92 1.29 12.33
C THR A 44 -3.43 -0.16 12.37
N LEU A 45 -2.79 -0.62 11.30
CA LEU A 45 -2.28 -1.99 11.23
C LEU A 45 -1.21 -2.27 12.29
N LEU A 46 -0.22 -1.38 12.42
CA LEU A 46 0.89 -1.57 13.36
C LEU A 46 0.46 -1.44 14.83
N ALA A 47 -0.61 -0.69 15.13
CA ALA A 47 -1.14 -0.57 16.48
C ALA A 47 -1.57 -1.91 17.06
N GLU A 48 -2.04 -2.86 16.24
CA GLU A 48 -2.41 -4.22 16.66
C GLU A 48 -1.20 -5.04 17.19
N PHE A 49 0.00 -4.61 16.86
CA PHE A 49 1.25 -5.29 17.25
C PHE A 49 2.01 -4.54 18.36
N GLU A 50 1.46 -3.44 18.89
CA GLU A 50 2.06 -2.73 20.00
C GLU A 50 1.98 -3.53 21.31
N THR A 51 2.96 -3.32 22.18
CA THR A 51 3.04 -3.97 23.48
C THR A 51 3.39 -2.96 24.57
N ASP A 52 3.45 -3.41 25.82
CA ASP A 52 3.94 -2.59 26.93
C ASP A 52 5.43 -2.24 26.80
N GLU A 53 6.16 -2.95 25.93
CA GLU A 53 7.61 -2.73 25.73
C GLU A 53 7.89 -1.75 24.58
N TYR A 54 7.05 -1.72 23.53
CA TYR A 54 7.29 -0.88 22.36
C TYR A 54 5.99 -0.38 21.72
N TYR A 55 6.13 0.71 20.95
CA TYR A 55 5.09 1.31 20.11
C TYR A 55 5.66 1.73 18.78
N PHE A 56 4.79 1.90 17.79
CA PHE A 56 5.18 2.35 16.46
C PHE A 56 4.89 3.83 16.26
N GLN A 57 5.86 4.54 15.70
CA GLN A 57 5.69 5.89 15.20
C GLN A 57 5.77 5.89 13.69
N VAL A 58 4.61 5.98 13.04
CA VAL A 58 4.51 6.04 11.59
C VAL A 58 4.73 7.46 11.12
N MET A 59 5.64 7.67 10.18
CA MET A 59 5.99 8.99 9.66
C MET A 59 6.60 8.90 8.26
N LEU A 60 6.63 10.04 7.56
CA LEU A 60 7.37 10.14 6.31
C LEU A 60 8.86 10.42 6.56
N PRO A 61 9.76 9.94 5.70
CA PRO A 61 11.13 10.42 5.66
C PRO A 61 11.13 11.90 5.31
N SER A 62 12.07 12.66 5.89
CA SER A 62 12.04 14.13 5.80
C SER A 62 12.02 14.68 4.37
N ALA A 63 11.17 15.67 4.17
CA ALA A 63 10.43 16.16 3.02
C ALA A 63 11.17 16.73 1.80
N THR A 64 12.44 16.55 1.56
CA THR A 64 13.11 17.24 0.45
C THR A 64 13.15 16.52 -0.88
N SER A 65 12.58 15.32 -0.99
CA SER A 65 12.63 14.50 -2.22
C SER A 65 11.34 13.83 -2.67
N LEU A 66 10.20 14.22 -2.11
CA LEU A 66 8.90 13.56 -2.37
C LEU A 66 8.32 13.78 -3.78
N ALA A 67 9.01 14.51 -4.67
CA ALA A 67 8.45 14.90 -5.97
C ALA A 67 8.54 13.84 -7.08
N LYS A 68 9.31 12.77 -6.93
CA LYS A 68 9.47 11.75 -7.99
C LYS A 68 9.60 10.34 -7.39
N GLY A 69 8.57 9.52 -7.57
CA GLY A 69 8.62 8.09 -7.26
C GLY A 69 8.83 7.82 -5.77
N LYS A 70 7.80 8.01 -4.97
CA LYS A 70 7.80 7.93 -3.49
C LYS A 70 8.53 6.69 -2.96
N LYS A 71 8.23 5.51 -3.52
CA LYS A 71 8.88 4.24 -3.17
C LYS A 71 10.39 4.23 -3.47
N MET A 72 10.78 4.68 -4.67
CA MET A 72 12.20 4.77 -5.05
C MET A 72 12.98 5.74 -4.16
N VAL A 73 12.35 6.84 -3.76
CA VAL A 73 12.95 7.80 -2.83
C VAL A 73 13.14 7.16 -1.46
N LEU A 74 12.12 6.47 -0.95
CA LEU A 74 12.21 5.74 0.30
C LEU A 74 13.31 4.68 0.23
N MET A 75 13.32 3.86 -0.83
CA MET A 75 14.32 2.81 -1.03
C MET A 75 15.75 3.32 -1.27
N ASN A 76 15.92 4.51 -1.84
CA ASN A 76 17.22 5.14 -2.06
C ASN A 76 17.69 5.92 -0.83
N THR A 77 16.76 6.51 -0.07
CA THR A 77 17.05 7.24 1.18
C THR A 77 17.43 6.29 2.30
N LEU A 78 16.78 5.12 2.33
CA LEU A 78 17.04 4.06 3.30
C LEU A 78 17.93 3.00 2.65
N ASN A 79 19.25 3.08 2.88
CA ASN A 79 20.07 1.91 2.69
C ASN A 79 19.52 0.78 3.58
N THR A 80 19.46 -0.45 3.05
CA THR A 80 19.01 -1.61 3.83
C THR A 80 19.81 -1.80 5.13
N THR A 81 21.02 -1.29 5.18
CA THR A 81 21.89 -1.28 6.36
C THR A 81 21.44 -0.30 7.46
N GLU A 82 20.56 0.65 7.12
CA GLU A 82 20.02 1.64 8.07
C GLU A 82 18.76 1.13 8.76
N LEU A 83 18.07 0.16 8.13
CA LEU A 83 16.91 -0.50 8.71
C LEU A 83 17.31 -1.49 9.82
N GLY A 84 16.40 -1.73 10.74
CA GLY A 84 16.64 -2.63 11.85
C GLY A 84 15.50 -2.59 12.87
N LYS A 85 15.73 -3.16 14.04
CA LYS A 85 14.73 -3.31 15.12
C LYS A 85 14.06 -2.02 15.59
N SER A 86 14.67 -0.84 15.33
CA SER A 86 14.14 0.45 15.75
C SER A 86 13.75 1.35 14.58
N LEU A 87 13.95 0.89 13.33
CA LEU A 87 13.58 1.58 12.11
C LEU A 87 13.17 0.57 11.04
N ILE A 88 11.92 0.61 10.65
CA ILE A 88 11.34 -0.23 9.60
C ILE A 88 10.82 0.64 8.45
N ALA A 89 10.61 0.04 7.28
CA ALA A 89 9.95 0.65 6.14
C ALA A 89 8.66 -0.09 5.83
N CYS A 90 7.61 0.65 5.49
CA CYS A 90 6.32 0.13 5.10
C CYS A 90 5.98 0.69 3.72
N VAL A 91 5.76 -0.18 2.75
CA VAL A 91 5.66 0.18 1.33
C VAL A 91 4.48 -0.53 0.65
N ASP A 92 4.01 0.05 -0.43
CA ASP A 92 3.12 -0.66 -1.33
C ASP A 92 3.88 -1.75 -2.09
N SER A 93 3.23 -2.88 -2.31
CA SER A 93 3.85 -3.96 -3.06
C SER A 93 4.07 -3.59 -4.53
N ASP A 94 3.14 -2.85 -5.13
CA ASP A 94 3.04 -2.78 -6.58
C ASP A 94 3.05 -4.22 -7.16
N TYR A 95 4.08 -4.58 -7.94
CA TYR A 95 4.31 -5.95 -8.37
C TYR A 95 5.49 -6.64 -7.67
N ASP A 96 6.12 -5.99 -6.69
CA ASP A 96 7.37 -6.50 -6.12
C ASP A 96 7.21 -7.84 -5.42
N PHE A 97 6.07 -8.06 -4.75
CA PHE A 97 5.76 -9.37 -4.18
C PHE A 97 5.56 -10.44 -5.27
N LEU A 98 4.81 -10.12 -6.33
CA LEU A 98 4.56 -11.05 -7.44
C LEU A 98 5.81 -11.38 -8.26
N LEU A 99 6.74 -10.43 -8.35
CA LEU A 99 8.00 -10.59 -9.09
C LEU A 99 9.02 -11.49 -8.38
N GLN A 100 8.86 -11.73 -7.08
CA GLN A 100 9.69 -12.65 -6.29
C GLN A 100 11.20 -12.47 -6.52
N GLY A 101 11.66 -11.22 -6.44
CA GLY A 101 13.08 -10.86 -6.57
C GLY A 101 13.59 -10.74 -8.00
N LYS A 102 12.74 -10.76 -9.02
CA LYS A 102 13.14 -10.63 -10.43
C LYS A 102 13.76 -9.26 -10.76
N THR A 103 13.31 -8.21 -10.08
CA THR A 103 13.92 -6.87 -10.16
C THR A 103 14.79 -6.61 -8.93
N SER A 104 15.72 -5.66 -9.01
CA SER A 104 16.56 -5.27 -7.86
C SER A 104 15.72 -4.73 -6.70
N VAL A 105 14.64 -3.99 -6.99
CA VAL A 105 13.71 -3.46 -5.98
C VAL A 105 12.94 -4.60 -5.33
N SER A 106 12.32 -5.48 -6.12
CA SER A 106 11.61 -6.67 -5.61
C SER A 106 12.53 -7.54 -4.75
N HIS A 107 13.77 -7.78 -5.19
CA HIS A 107 14.74 -8.53 -4.40
C HIS A 107 15.03 -7.86 -3.04
N LYS A 108 15.28 -6.56 -3.05
CA LYS A 108 15.57 -5.76 -1.85
C LYS A 108 14.41 -5.81 -0.85
N ILE A 109 13.18 -5.63 -1.34
CA ILE A 109 11.98 -5.63 -0.51
C ILE A 109 11.72 -7.03 0.08
N ASN A 110 11.74 -8.07 -0.76
CA ASN A 110 11.42 -9.43 -0.31
C ASN A 110 12.52 -10.07 0.55
N SER A 111 13.77 -9.60 0.49
CA SER A 111 14.87 -10.15 1.27
C SER A 111 15.08 -9.48 2.64
N SER A 112 14.53 -8.29 2.86
CA SER A 112 14.73 -7.55 4.10
C SER A 112 13.67 -7.88 5.15
N PRO A 113 14.05 -8.32 6.37
CA PRO A 113 13.10 -8.56 7.45
C PRO A 113 12.56 -7.26 8.09
N TYR A 114 13.01 -6.10 7.63
CA TYR A 114 12.63 -4.79 8.14
C TYR A 114 11.87 -3.94 7.11
N ILE A 115 11.53 -4.53 5.96
CA ILE A 115 10.65 -3.92 4.97
C ILE A 115 9.35 -4.71 4.94
N PHE A 116 8.26 -4.03 5.29
CA PHE A 116 6.91 -4.56 5.26
C PHE A 116 6.21 -4.04 4.02
N GLN A 117 5.53 -4.91 3.30
CA GLN A 117 4.81 -4.53 2.09
C GLN A 117 3.36 -4.98 2.15
N THR A 118 2.49 -4.28 1.44
CA THR A 118 1.14 -4.76 1.16
C THR A 118 1.26 -5.98 0.26
N TYR A 119 0.64 -7.12 0.56
CA TYR A 119 0.68 -8.28 -0.36
C TYR A 119 -0.25 -8.08 -1.57
N ALA A 120 -1.23 -7.20 -1.47
CA ALA A 120 -1.96 -6.64 -2.59
C ALA A 120 -1.12 -5.56 -3.29
N TYR A 121 -1.59 -5.04 -4.42
CA TYR A 121 -0.85 -4.03 -5.20
C TYR A 121 -0.53 -2.78 -4.36
N ALA A 122 -1.54 -2.21 -3.69
CA ALA A 122 -1.42 -1.02 -2.86
C ALA A 122 -2.46 -1.01 -1.73
N ILE A 123 -2.40 -0.02 -0.83
CA ILE A 123 -3.33 0.13 0.29
C ILE A 123 -4.79 0.26 -0.18
N GLU A 124 -5.05 0.82 -1.36
CA GLU A 124 -6.39 0.97 -1.92
C GLU A 124 -7.10 -0.38 -2.12
N ASN A 125 -6.36 -1.47 -2.34
CA ASN A 125 -6.94 -2.80 -2.43
C ASN A 125 -7.59 -3.24 -1.10
N PHE A 126 -7.06 -2.78 0.03
CA PHE A 126 -7.63 -3.04 1.35
C PHE A 126 -8.80 -2.11 1.65
N HIS A 127 -8.74 -0.85 1.20
CA HIS A 127 -9.85 0.09 1.31
C HIS A 127 -11.06 -0.36 0.47
N CYS A 128 -10.84 -1.06 -0.64
CA CYS A 128 -11.87 -1.62 -1.51
C CYS A 128 -12.26 -3.06 -1.11
N TYR A 129 -12.20 -3.41 0.17
CA TYR A 129 -12.65 -4.71 0.65
C TYR A 129 -14.14 -4.88 0.44
N ALA A 130 -14.53 -5.89 -0.32
CA ALA A 130 -15.87 -6.05 -0.88
C ALA A 130 -16.98 -6.03 0.19
N GLU A 131 -16.75 -6.71 1.30
CA GLU A 131 -17.73 -6.87 2.38
C GLU A 131 -17.99 -5.58 3.15
N SER A 132 -17.06 -4.63 3.16
CA SER A 132 -17.21 -3.34 3.85
C SER A 132 -17.71 -2.21 2.96
N LEU A 133 -17.73 -2.38 1.63
CA LEU A 133 -18.08 -1.29 0.71
C LEU A 133 -19.54 -0.84 0.84
N HIS A 134 -20.45 -1.74 1.20
CA HIS A 134 -21.84 -1.35 1.44
C HIS A 134 -21.94 -0.33 2.58
N GLU A 135 -21.28 -0.59 3.72
CA GLU A 135 -21.26 0.33 4.86
C GLU A 135 -20.67 1.70 4.49
N VAL A 136 -19.61 1.72 3.66
CA VAL A 136 -19.03 2.97 3.16
C VAL A 136 -20.06 3.74 2.33
N CYS A 137 -20.82 3.06 1.47
CA CYS A 137 -21.90 3.68 0.69
C CYS A 137 -23.03 4.22 1.58
N VAL A 138 -23.45 3.45 2.59
CA VAL A 138 -24.47 3.87 3.57
C VAL A 138 -24.03 5.15 4.29
N GLN A 139 -22.79 5.18 4.77
CA GLN A 139 -22.24 6.36 5.44
C GLN A 139 -22.14 7.59 4.52
N ALA A 140 -21.78 7.38 3.25
CA ALA A 140 -21.63 8.46 2.29
C ALA A 140 -22.97 9.01 1.78
N THR A 141 -23.99 8.15 1.63
CA THR A 141 -25.27 8.52 1.00
C THR A 141 -26.42 8.64 1.99
N LEU A 142 -26.23 8.22 3.24
CA LEU A 142 -27.27 8.10 4.29
C LEU A 142 -28.46 7.24 3.82
N ASN A 143 -28.20 6.25 2.99
CA ASN A 143 -29.18 5.33 2.43
C ASN A 143 -28.66 3.89 2.58
N ASP A 144 -29.43 3.05 3.28
CA ASP A 144 -29.09 1.65 3.56
C ASP A 144 -29.58 0.66 2.49
N ARG A 145 -30.22 1.16 1.42
CA ARG A 145 -30.66 0.31 0.32
C ARG A 145 -29.48 -0.33 -0.38
N MET A 146 -29.44 -1.65 -0.43
CA MET A 146 -28.44 -2.39 -1.19
C MET A 146 -28.72 -2.27 -2.68
N LEU A 147 -28.00 -1.40 -3.37
CA LEU A 147 -28.09 -1.19 -4.82
C LEU A 147 -27.12 -2.11 -5.60
N ILE A 148 -26.03 -2.52 -4.97
CA ILE A 148 -24.96 -3.32 -5.58
C ILE A 148 -24.54 -4.41 -4.59
N ASP A 149 -24.53 -5.65 -5.04
CA ASP A 149 -23.84 -6.75 -4.36
C ASP A 149 -22.34 -6.64 -4.68
N PHE A 150 -21.59 -5.93 -3.84
CA PHE A 150 -20.16 -5.68 -4.05
C PHE A 150 -19.32 -6.97 -4.10
N PRO A 151 -19.52 -7.97 -3.24
CA PRO A 151 -18.82 -9.24 -3.34
C PRO A 151 -19.04 -9.93 -4.68
N ALA A 152 -20.27 -10.05 -5.14
CA ALA A 152 -20.57 -10.66 -6.44
C ALA A 152 -20.03 -9.82 -7.60
N PHE A 153 -20.18 -8.51 -7.54
CA PHE A 153 -19.68 -7.59 -8.56
C PHE A 153 -18.15 -7.66 -8.68
N LEU A 154 -17.41 -7.50 -7.58
CA LEU A 154 -15.95 -7.51 -7.61
C LEU A 154 -15.38 -8.89 -7.99
N LYS A 155 -16.06 -9.98 -7.57
CA LYS A 155 -15.71 -11.33 -8.02
C LYS A 155 -15.83 -11.44 -9.54
N ARG A 156 -16.94 -10.98 -10.11
CA ARG A 156 -17.16 -11.02 -11.56
C ARG A 156 -16.19 -10.13 -12.31
N TYR A 157 -15.98 -8.91 -11.82
CA TYR A 157 -15.00 -7.98 -12.37
C TYR A 157 -13.60 -8.58 -12.40
N SER A 158 -13.14 -9.16 -11.29
CA SER A 158 -11.84 -9.80 -11.19
C SER A 158 -11.68 -10.94 -12.20
N GLN A 159 -12.70 -11.76 -12.40
CA GLN A 159 -12.66 -12.85 -13.39
C GLN A 159 -12.47 -12.33 -14.83
N ILE A 160 -13.12 -11.20 -15.16
CA ILE A 160 -13.01 -10.58 -16.48
C ILE A 160 -11.63 -9.96 -16.71
N VAL A 161 -11.11 -9.27 -15.69
CA VAL A 161 -9.84 -8.52 -15.76
C VAL A 161 -8.62 -9.44 -15.64
N TYR A 162 -8.76 -10.59 -15.00
CA TYR A 162 -7.64 -11.48 -14.67
C TYR A 162 -6.72 -11.85 -15.85
N PRO A 163 -7.23 -12.20 -17.05
CA PRO A 163 -6.35 -12.47 -18.19
C PRO A 163 -5.50 -11.28 -18.60
N LEU A 164 -6.08 -10.07 -18.59
CA LEU A 164 -5.34 -8.83 -18.89
C LEU A 164 -4.29 -8.53 -17.82
N PHE A 165 -4.66 -8.76 -16.56
CA PHE A 165 -3.73 -8.63 -15.45
C PHE A 165 -2.51 -9.56 -15.60
N LEU A 166 -2.72 -10.82 -15.98
CA LEU A 166 -1.61 -11.75 -16.21
C LEU A 166 -0.68 -11.29 -17.34
N TRP A 167 -1.22 -10.72 -18.42
CA TRP A 167 -0.43 -10.13 -19.50
C TRP A 167 0.38 -8.93 -19.00
N ASN A 168 -0.22 -8.03 -18.26
CA ASN A 168 0.47 -6.87 -17.70
C ASN A 168 1.64 -7.29 -16.78
N VAL A 169 1.40 -8.24 -15.86
CA VAL A 169 2.44 -8.76 -14.96
C VAL A 169 3.54 -9.49 -15.75
N TRP A 170 3.19 -10.23 -16.81
CA TRP A 170 4.16 -10.94 -17.64
C TRP A 170 5.11 -9.98 -18.36
N PHE A 171 4.58 -8.95 -19.03
CA PHE A 171 5.41 -7.92 -19.67
C PHE A 171 6.24 -7.15 -18.64
N TYR A 172 5.67 -6.79 -17.52
CA TYR A 172 6.40 -6.14 -16.44
C TYR A 172 7.58 -7.01 -15.95
N ARG A 173 7.37 -8.31 -15.81
CA ARG A 173 8.43 -9.27 -15.43
C ARG A 173 9.54 -9.38 -16.48
N GLN A 174 9.23 -9.22 -17.75
CA GLN A 174 10.22 -9.20 -18.83
C GLN A 174 10.94 -7.83 -18.95
N ARG A 175 10.56 -6.86 -18.16
CA ARG A 175 10.99 -5.45 -18.26
C ARG A 175 10.57 -4.78 -19.56
N ASP A 176 9.57 -5.31 -20.21
CA ASP A 176 8.96 -4.74 -21.42
C ASP A 176 7.63 -4.06 -21.03
N THR A 177 7.77 -2.91 -20.39
CA THR A 177 6.61 -2.11 -19.96
C THR A 177 6.00 -1.30 -21.10
N TYR A 178 6.62 -1.29 -22.27
CA TYR A 178 6.11 -0.56 -23.44
C TYR A 178 5.05 -1.33 -24.21
N THR A 179 5.09 -2.66 -24.20
CA THR A 179 4.15 -3.49 -24.97
C THR A 179 2.75 -3.49 -24.37
N PHE A 180 2.63 -3.55 -23.04
CA PHE A 180 1.35 -3.44 -22.33
C PHE A 180 1.54 -2.71 -20.99
N PRO A 181 1.71 -1.39 -21.02
CA PRO A 181 1.94 -0.57 -19.82
C PRO A 181 0.69 -0.51 -18.94
N MET A 182 0.86 -0.08 -17.69
CA MET A 182 -0.23 0.11 -16.73
C MET A 182 -1.32 1.07 -17.25
N TYR A 183 -0.95 2.05 -18.07
CA TYR A 183 -1.90 2.96 -18.69
C TYR A 183 -2.89 2.22 -19.61
N ASP A 184 -2.39 1.33 -20.46
CA ASP A 184 -3.24 0.54 -21.39
C ASP A 184 -4.08 -0.47 -20.62
N PHE A 185 -3.50 -1.12 -19.61
CA PHE A 185 -4.26 -1.98 -18.70
C PHE A 185 -5.43 -1.23 -18.06
N ASN A 186 -5.17 -0.07 -17.49
CA ASN A 186 -6.22 0.77 -16.86
C ASN A 186 -7.26 1.24 -17.88
N ALA A 187 -6.86 1.55 -19.12
CA ALA A 187 -7.79 1.93 -20.17
C ALA A 187 -8.75 0.78 -20.55
N CYS A 188 -8.26 -0.47 -20.56
CA CYS A 188 -9.06 -1.66 -20.84
C CYS A 188 -10.01 -2.05 -19.69
N THR A 189 -9.74 -1.59 -18.47
CA THR A 189 -10.47 -2.02 -17.26
C THR A 189 -11.40 -0.95 -16.69
N ARG A 190 -11.66 0.12 -17.43
CA ARG A 190 -12.59 1.19 -17.01
C ARG A 190 -14.01 0.66 -16.88
N LEU A 191 -14.62 0.95 -15.74
CA LEU A 191 -16.06 0.76 -15.55
C LEU A 191 -16.80 1.88 -16.28
N GLN A 192 -17.77 1.51 -17.12
CA GLN A 192 -18.71 2.47 -17.69
C GLN A 192 -19.89 2.63 -16.75
N GLU A 193 -20.51 3.84 -16.76
CA GLU A 193 -21.75 4.05 -16.03
C GLU A 193 -22.82 3.07 -16.55
N VAL A 194 -23.31 2.22 -15.66
CA VAL A 194 -24.46 1.38 -15.96
C VAL A 194 -25.70 2.23 -15.78
N ASN A 195 -26.42 2.53 -16.87
CA ASN A 195 -27.74 3.12 -16.79
C ASN A 195 -28.71 2.12 -16.16
N VAL A 196 -28.91 2.21 -14.85
CA VAL A 196 -29.84 1.37 -14.07
C VAL A 196 -31.32 1.68 -14.42
N ARG A 197 -31.59 2.60 -15.37
CA ARG A 197 -32.95 3.03 -15.71
C ARG A 197 -33.77 2.08 -16.59
N SER A 198 -33.24 0.95 -17.04
CA SER A 198 -33.93 0.12 -18.04
C SER A 198 -34.76 -1.06 -17.50
N GLU A 199 -34.75 -1.38 -16.20
CA GLU A 199 -35.50 -2.52 -15.68
C GLU A 199 -36.79 -2.20 -14.92
N GLU A 200 -37.05 -0.94 -14.57
CA GLU A 200 -38.28 -0.57 -13.84
C GLU A 200 -39.51 -0.35 -14.75
N HIS A 201 -39.36 -0.35 -16.09
CA HIS A 201 -40.47 -0.09 -17.00
C HIS A 201 -41.06 -1.31 -17.71
N THR A 202 -40.60 -2.51 -17.44
CA THR A 202 -41.13 -3.74 -18.10
C THR A 202 -42.11 -4.55 -17.26
N SER A 203 -42.38 -4.16 -16.02
CA SER A 203 -43.32 -4.88 -15.14
C SER A 203 -44.73 -4.31 -15.07
N GLU A 204 -45.06 -3.22 -15.79
CA GLU A 204 -46.42 -2.62 -15.78
C GLU A 204 -47.24 -2.81 -17.06
N LEU A 205 -46.82 -3.69 -17.98
CA LEU A 205 -47.59 -4.05 -19.17
C LEU A 205 -47.74 -5.57 -19.30
N GLN A 206 -48.43 -6.20 -18.35
CA GLN A 206 -49.11 -7.48 -18.52
C GLN A 206 -50.40 -7.49 -17.72
#